data_6cc3192fbf98624f56cd384cb9459e7a
#
_entry.id   6cc3192fbf98624f56cd384cb9459e7a
#
_cell.length_a   1.000
_cell.length_b   1.000
_cell.length_c   1.000
_cell.angle_alpha   90.00
_cell.angle_beta   90.00
_cell.angle_gamma   90.00
#
_symmetry.space_group_name_H-M   'P 1'
#
loop_
_entity.id
_entity.type
_entity.pdbx_description
1 polymer ?
#
loop_
_entity_poly.entity_id
_entity_poly.type
_entity_poly.pdbx_seq_one_letter_code
_entity_poly.pdbx_strand_id
1 'polypeptide(L)'
;MASSHAQHWDPTQYAEHARFVSDLGMPVVELLAPKPGERILDLGCGDGALTLKLAKLGCTVVGVDASPEMVAAAQSLGLTAQVMDGQRLPFINEFDAVFSNAALHWMTRPKDVIAGVWRALTPGGRFVAEFGGEGNVATIIAAIEAALSSRGLTVASPWFFPRPEEYRGLLEAIGFEVNSMVLILRPTSLPGDMSGWLETFAQPYTVALPANQTGGFISEVVEALRPILCDTDGKWHADYTRLRLFATKPQTAS
;
A
#
# COMPACT_ATOMS: atom_id res chain seq x y z
N MET A 1 24.53 -9.46 4.21
CA MET A 1 23.66 -8.92 3.14
C MET A 1 22.36 -9.70 3.25
N ALA A 2 21.32 -9.10 3.85
CA ALA A 2 20.00 -9.72 3.88
C ALA A 2 19.44 -9.65 2.47
N SER A 3 19.25 -10.80 1.84
CA SER A 3 18.49 -10.92 0.60
C SER A 3 17.09 -10.39 0.89
N SER A 4 16.76 -9.22 0.35
CA SER A 4 15.39 -8.75 0.34
C SER A 4 14.59 -9.75 -0.49
N HIS A 5 13.79 -10.57 0.17
CA HIS A 5 12.79 -11.40 -0.51
C HIS A 5 11.75 -10.43 -1.07
N ALA A 6 12.00 -9.93 -2.27
CA ALA A 6 11.18 -8.93 -2.90
C ALA A 6 9.82 -9.55 -3.22
N GLN A 7 8.75 -8.87 -2.83
CA GLN A 7 7.40 -9.11 -3.33
C GLN A 7 7.44 -8.98 -4.87
N HIS A 8 6.94 -10.00 -5.57
CA HIS A 8 6.75 -9.95 -7.02
C HIS A 8 5.29 -9.59 -7.32
N TRP A 9 5.09 -8.59 -8.16
CA TRP A 9 3.77 -8.14 -8.55
C TRP A 9 3.46 -8.58 -9.98
N ASP A 10 2.46 -9.44 -10.14
CA ASP A 10 1.88 -9.79 -11.44
C ASP A 10 0.65 -8.92 -11.66
N PRO A 11 0.64 -8.00 -12.66
CA PRO A 11 -0.49 -7.11 -12.91
C PRO A 11 -1.80 -7.85 -13.21
N THR A 12 -1.73 -9.04 -13.83
CA THR A 12 -2.91 -9.84 -14.16
C THR A 12 -3.52 -10.44 -12.88
N GLN A 13 -2.71 -11.09 -12.05
CA GLN A 13 -3.15 -11.62 -10.77
C GLN A 13 -3.64 -10.49 -9.85
N TYR A 14 -2.95 -9.35 -9.85
CA TYR A 14 -3.37 -8.19 -9.08
C TYR A 14 -4.73 -7.65 -9.55
N ALA A 15 -4.97 -7.60 -10.86
CA ALA A 15 -6.25 -7.19 -11.42
C ALA A 15 -7.39 -8.17 -11.07
N GLU A 16 -7.12 -9.47 -10.98
CA GLU A 16 -8.11 -10.48 -10.61
C GLU A 16 -8.42 -10.50 -9.11
N HIS A 17 -7.40 -10.42 -8.25
CA HIS A 17 -7.54 -10.65 -6.81
C HIS A 17 -7.53 -9.38 -5.96
N ALA A 18 -7.05 -8.25 -6.50
CA ALA A 18 -6.83 -7.01 -5.75
C ALA A 18 -7.46 -5.76 -6.37
N ARG A 19 -8.29 -5.87 -7.43
CA ARG A 19 -8.93 -4.73 -8.09
C ARG A 19 -9.73 -3.86 -7.12
N PHE A 20 -10.35 -4.47 -6.12
CA PHE A 20 -11.08 -3.77 -5.06
C PHE A 20 -10.22 -2.72 -4.34
N VAL A 21 -8.90 -2.87 -4.29
CA VAL A 21 -7.98 -1.90 -3.68
C VAL A 21 -8.08 -0.54 -4.36
N SER A 22 -8.11 -0.54 -5.70
CA SER A 22 -8.28 0.69 -6.48
C SER A 22 -9.69 1.25 -6.42
N ASP A 23 -10.71 0.39 -6.36
CA ASP A 23 -12.11 0.82 -6.28
C ASP A 23 -12.40 1.46 -4.91
N LEU A 24 -11.83 0.90 -3.83
CA LEU A 24 -11.92 1.46 -2.48
C LEU A 24 -11.02 2.68 -2.25
N GLY A 25 -10.17 3.03 -3.20
CA GLY A 25 -9.28 4.21 -3.14
C GLY A 25 -9.97 5.56 -3.43
N MET A 26 -11.21 5.56 -3.95
CA MET A 26 -11.92 6.80 -4.29
C MET A 26 -12.06 7.78 -3.12
N PRO A 27 -12.39 7.37 -1.88
CA PRO A 27 -12.45 8.30 -0.75
C PRO A 27 -11.10 8.98 -0.45
N VAL A 28 -9.98 8.38 -0.85
CA VAL A 28 -8.64 8.99 -0.70
C VAL A 28 -8.42 10.04 -1.80
N VAL A 29 -8.89 9.77 -3.02
CA VAL A 29 -8.90 10.77 -4.11
C VAL A 29 -9.78 11.96 -3.75
N GLU A 30 -10.95 11.72 -3.16
CA GLU A 30 -11.85 12.79 -2.68
C GLU A 30 -11.18 13.62 -1.58
N LEU A 31 -10.49 12.98 -0.62
CA LEU A 31 -9.73 13.66 0.43
C LEU A 31 -8.57 14.49 -0.14
N LEU A 32 -7.90 13.99 -1.20
CA LEU A 32 -6.87 14.73 -1.91
C LEU A 32 -7.42 16.02 -2.53
N ALA A 33 -8.70 16.03 -2.94
CA ALA A 33 -9.37 17.14 -3.60
C ALA A 33 -8.54 17.71 -4.77
N PRO A 34 -8.20 16.89 -5.79
CA PRO A 34 -7.30 17.30 -6.87
C PRO A 34 -7.95 18.38 -7.72
N LYS A 35 -7.14 19.35 -8.18
CA LYS A 35 -7.59 20.45 -9.03
C LYS A 35 -6.97 20.33 -10.43
N PRO A 36 -7.71 20.67 -11.50
CA PRO A 36 -7.14 20.71 -12.84
C PRO A 36 -5.89 21.59 -12.88
N GLY A 37 -4.85 21.09 -13.57
CA GLY A 37 -3.56 21.75 -13.69
C GLY A 37 -2.56 21.45 -12.57
N GLU A 38 -2.97 20.86 -11.44
CA GLU A 38 -2.05 20.46 -10.40
C GLU A 38 -1.10 19.34 -10.87
N ARG A 39 0.14 19.42 -10.39
CA ARG A 39 1.15 18.38 -10.57
C ARG A 39 1.16 17.45 -9.35
N ILE A 40 0.82 16.18 -9.54
CA ILE A 40 0.65 15.20 -8.47
C ILE A 40 1.64 14.06 -8.64
N LEU A 41 2.32 13.68 -7.55
CA LEU A 41 3.07 12.44 -7.46
C LEU A 41 2.15 11.33 -6.91
N ASP A 42 1.98 10.25 -7.67
CA ASP A 42 1.31 9.03 -7.20
C ASP A 42 2.38 8.02 -6.74
N LEU A 43 2.55 7.91 -5.42
CA LEU A 43 3.58 7.12 -4.76
C LEU A 43 3.09 5.69 -4.49
N GLY A 44 3.64 4.72 -5.23
CA GLY A 44 3.15 3.34 -5.30
C GLY A 44 1.94 3.25 -6.23
N CYS A 45 2.11 3.72 -7.47
CA CYS A 45 1.01 3.86 -8.44
C CYS A 45 0.44 2.52 -8.94
N GLY A 46 1.16 1.42 -8.72
CA GLY A 46 0.75 0.10 -9.19
C GLY A 46 0.52 0.07 -10.70
N ASP A 47 -0.56 -0.57 -11.13
CA ASP A 47 -1.01 -0.67 -12.53
C ASP A 47 -1.57 0.65 -13.12
N GLY A 48 -1.59 1.72 -12.33
CA GLY A 48 -2.03 3.05 -12.76
C GLY A 48 -3.54 3.30 -12.68
N ALA A 49 -4.32 2.41 -12.09
CA ALA A 49 -5.78 2.55 -12.07
C ALA A 49 -6.27 3.85 -11.38
N LEU A 50 -5.67 4.24 -10.25
CA LEU A 50 -5.98 5.52 -9.59
C LEU A 50 -5.26 6.70 -10.25
N THR A 51 -4.04 6.51 -10.72
CA THR A 51 -3.28 7.50 -11.51
C THR A 51 -4.10 7.99 -12.70
N LEU A 52 -4.74 7.06 -13.44
CA LEU A 52 -5.61 7.39 -14.56
C LEU A 52 -6.84 8.22 -14.15
N LYS A 53 -7.40 7.94 -12.96
CA LYS A 53 -8.52 8.73 -12.42
C LYS A 53 -8.09 10.17 -12.12
N LEU A 54 -6.92 10.35 -11.49
CA LEU A 54 -6.33 11.67 -11.24
C LEU A 54 -6.03 12.43 -12.53
N ALA A 55 -5.47 11.76 -13.54
CA ALA A 55 -5.21 12.37 -14.85
C ALA A 55 -6.51 12.80 -15.54
N LYS A 56 -7.58 12.00 -15.47
CA LYS A 56 -8.91 12.36 -16.02
C LYS A 56 -9.56 13.56 -15.31
N LEU A 57 -9.15 13.87 -14.09
CA LEU A 57 -9.57 15.09 -13.38
C LEU A 57 -8.78 16.33 -13.79
N GLY A 58 -7.91 16.21 -14.81
CA GLY A 58 -7.14 17.32 -15.38
C GLY A 58 -5.80 17.57 -14.69
N CYS A 59 -5.31 16.66 -13.86
CA CYS A 59 -4.02 16.77 -13.20
C CYS A 59 -2.88 16.24 -14.09
N THR A 60 -1.68 16.80 -13.92
CA THR A 60 -0.44 16.24 -14.45
C THR A 60 0.13 15.27 -13.43
N VAL A 61 -0.02 13.96 -13.67
CA VAL A 61 0.37 12.95 -12.70
C VAL A 61 1.65 12.24 -13.11
N VAL A 62 2.57 12.10 -12.16
CA VAL A 62 3.75 11.23 -12.27
C VAL A 62 3.57 10.08 -11.31
N GLY A 63 3.46 8.86 -11.83
CA GLY A 63 3.41 7.65 -11.02
C GLY A 63 4.81 7.10 -10.75
N VAL A 64 5.04 6.58 -9.55
CA VAL A 64 6.25 5.81 -9.24
C VAL A 64 5.88 4.52 -8.52
N ASP A 65 6.51 3.43 -8.91
CA ASP A 65 6.35 2.11 -8.27
C ASP A 65 7.67 1.35 -8.32
N ALA A 66 7.91 0.46 -7.36
CA ALA A 66 9.12 -0.34 -7.32
C ALA A 66 9.09 -1.53 -8.30
N SER A 67 7.89 -1.97 -8.75
CA SER A 67 7.73 -3.08 -9.71
C SER A 67 7.80 -2.57 -11.15
N PRO A 68 8.77 -3.08 -11.95
CA PRO A 68 8.82 -2.80 -13.38
C PRO A 68 7.56 -3.25 -14.13
N GLU A 69 6.95 -4.37 -13.73
CA GLU A 69 5.77 -4.95 -14.35
C GLU A 69 4.55 -4.04 -14.15
N MET A 70 4.37 -3.52 -12.91
CA MET A 70 3.30 -2.56 -12.58
C MET A 70 3.49 -1.26 -13.34
N VAL A 71 4.72 -0.74 -13.39
CA VAL A 71 5.03 0.49 -14.16
C VAL A 71 4.75 0.29 -15.65
N ALA A 72 5.12 -0.87 -16.22
CA ALA A 72 4.82 -1.18 -17.62
C ALA A 72 3.30 -1.23 -17.88
N ALA A 73 2.52 -1.79 -16.95
CA ALA A 73 1.06 -1.79 -17.03
C ALA A 73 0.49 -0.35 -16.99
N ALA A 74 0.96 0.50 -16.06
CA ALA A 74 0.56 1.91 -16.01
C ALA A 74 0.93 2.67 -17.29
N GLN A 75 2.13 2.45 -17.83
CA GLN A 75 2.57 3.07 -19.09
C GLN A 75 1.72 2.62 -20.29
N SER A 76 1.24 1.37 -20.30
CA SER A 76 0.34 0.88 -21.35
C SER A 76 -1.00 1.63 -21.40
N LEU A 77 -1.40 2.25 -20.30
CA LEU A 77 -2.56 3.15 -20.20
C LEU A 77 -2.26 4.58 -20.69
N GLY A 78 -1.05 4.86 -21.19
CA GLY A 78 -0.61 6.19 -21.61
C GLY A 78 -0.18 7.11 -20.46
N LEU A 79 0.07 6.55 -19.26
CA LEU A 79 0.45 7.31 -18.08
C LEU A 79 1.97 7.54 -18.02
N THR A 80 2.37 8.65 -17.40
CA THR A 80 3.77 8.88 -17.04
C THR A 80 4.06 8.13 -15.74
N ALA A 81 4.76 7.01 -15.84
CA ALA A 81 5.15 6.18 -14.70
C ALA A 81 6.62 5.77 -14.77
N GLN A 82 7.28 5.63 -13.63
CA GLN A 82 8.71 5.33 -13.52
C GLN A 82 8.96 4.26 -12.45
N VAL A 83 9.90 3.35 -12.73
CA VAL A 83 10.38 2.38 -11.73
C VAL A 83 11.24 3.12 -10.71
N MET A 84 10.79 3.14 -9.45
CA MET A 84 11.46 3.89 -8.40
C MET A 84 11.15 3.33 -7.01
N ASP A 85 12.19 3.24 -6.15
CA ASP A 85 12.01 2.98 -4.72
C ASP A 85 11.45 4.23 -4.03
N GLY A 86 10.20 4.15 -3.55
CA GLY A 86 9.54 5.25 -2.84
C GLY A 86 10.27 5.72 -1.58
N GLN A 87 11.24 4.94 -1.09
CA GLN A 87 12.11 5.30 0.02
C GLN A 87 13.32 6.15 -0.42
N ARG A 88 13.44 6.46 -1.73
CA ARG A 88 14.58 7.21 -2.33
C ARG A 88 14.12 8.21 -3.38
N LEU A 89 13.08 8.96 -3.10
CA LEU A 89 12.54 9.96 -4.03
C LEU A 89 13.56 11.06 -4.31
N PRO A 90 13.88 11.35 -5.59
CA PRO A 90 14.85 12.37 -5.95
C PRO A 90 14.27 13.78 -6.14
N PHE A 91 12.95 13.92 -6.09
CA PHE A 91 12.23 15.14 -6.43
C PHE A 91 12.43 16.27 -5.40
N ILE A 92 12.45 17.51 -5.89
CA ILE A 92 12.64 18.71 -5.05
C ILE A 92 11.66 19.80 -5.48
N ASN A 93 10.66 20.10 -4.65
CA ASN A 93 9.65 21.15 -4.86
C ASN A 93 8.99 21.08 -6.25
N GLU A 94 8.57 19.90 -6.66
CA GLU A 94 8.00 19.66 -7.99
C GLU A 94 6.49 19.42 -7.99
N PHE A 95 5.91 19.07 -6.85
CA PHE A 95 4.52 18.61 -6.80
C PHE A 95 3.67 19.46 -5.85
N ASP A 96 2.46 19.77 -6.29
CA ASP A 96 1.42 20.42 -5.48
C ASP A 96 0.82 19.43 -4.48
N ALA A 97 0.83 18.14 -4.81
CA ALA A 97 0.37 17.10 -3.92
C ALA A 97 1.14 15.77 -4.14
N VAL A 98 1.23 14.99 -3.06
CA VAL A 98 1.61 13.58 -3.11
C VAL A 98 0.39 12.76 -2.68
N PHE A 99 0.05 11.79 -3.49
CA PHE A 99 -1.00 10.80 -3.26
C PHE A 99 -0.37 9.44 -3.08
N SER A 100 -0.91 8.60 -2.19
CA SER A 100 -0.52 7.20 -2.07
C SER A 100 -1.69 6.36 -1.57
N ASN A 101 -1.98 5.25 -2.26
CA ASN A 101 -3.03 4.34 -1.82
C ASN A 101 -2.51 2.90 -1.77
N ALA A 102 -2.65 2.26 -0.61
CA ALA A 102 -2.30 0.86 -0.35
C ALA A 102 -0.82 0.49 -0.63
N ALA A 103 0.11 1.43 -0.59
CA ALA A 103 1.52 1.21 -0.91
C ALA A 103 2.48 1.41 0.27
N LEU A 104 2.25 2.38 1.14
CA LEU A 104 3.23 2.80 2.15
C LEU A 104 3.59 1.72 3.16
N HIS A 105 2.72 0.77 3.43
CA HIS A 105 3.00 -0.34 4.35
C HIS A 105 4.04 -1.34 3.80
N TRP A 106 4.35 -1.31 2.50
CA TRP A 106 5.45 -2.06 1.90
C TRP A 106 6.81 -1.36 2.05
N MET A 107 6.81 -0.10 2.50
CA MET A 107 7.99 0.75 2.64
C MET A 107 8.45 0.76 4.09
N THR A 108 9.35 -0.15 4.45
CA THR A 108 9.76 -0.41 5.85
C THR A 108 10.65 0.66 6.45
N ARG A 109 11.03 1.70 5.69
CA ARG A 109 11.78 2.87 6.15
C ARG A 109 10.93 4.14 6.06
N PRO A 110 9.89 4.29 6.90
CA PRO A 110 8.91 5.37 6.80
C PRO A 110 9.54 6.76 6.91
N LYS A 111 10.61 6.93 7.68
CA LYS A 111 11.34 8.21 7.79
C LYS A 111 11.92 8.66 6.45
N ASP A 112 12.47 7.74 5.66
CA ASP A 112 13.04 8.03 4.35
C ASP A 112 11.93 8.43 3.36
N VAL A 113 10.80 7.72 3.39
CA VAL A 113 9.61 8.03 2.58
C VAL A 113 9.09 9.43 2.90
N ILE A 114 8.84 9.72 4.18
CA ILE A 114 8.29 11.01 4.63
C ILE A 114 9.24 12.16 4.27
N ALA A 115 10.55 11.98 4.47
CA ALA A 115 11.55 12.98 4.08
C ALA A 115 11.59 13.17 2.54
N GLY A 116 11.43 12.10 1.77
CA GLY A 116 11.30 12.16 0.31
C GLY A 116 10.07 12.92 -0.14
N VAL A 117 8.91 12.62 0.44
CA VAL A 117 7.64 13.31 0.17
C VAL A 117 7.74 14.80 0.53
N TRP A 118 8.34 15.13 1.70
CA TRP A 118 8.58 16.51 2.10
C TRP A 118 9.39 17.29 1.07
N ARG A 119 10.49 16.71 0.58
CA ARG A 119 11.32 17.35 -0.45
C ARG A 119 10.58 17.51 -1.78
N ALA A 120 9.80 16.52 -2.16
CA ALA A 120 9.07 16.51 -3.42
C ALA A 120 7.97 17.58 -3.49
N LEU A 121 7.34 17.88 -2.36
CA LEU A 121 6.26 18.88 -2.26
C LEU A 121 6.76 20.30 -2.34
N THR A 122 6.04 21.14 -3.08
CA THR A 122 6.15 22.61 -3.02
C THR A 122 5.69 23.12 -1.63
N PRO A 123 6.13 24.31 -1.17
CA PRO A 123 5.52 24.97 -0.02
C PRO A 123 4.00 25.11 -0.18
N GLY A 124 3.24 24.77 0.83
CA GLY A 124 1.77 24.70 0.76
C GLY A 124 1.21 23.42 0.13
N GLY A 125 2.07 22.55 -0.38
CA GLY A 125 1.67 21.25 -0.95
C GLY A 125 1.14 20.28 0.11
N ARG A 126 0.36 19.29 -0.32
CA ARG A 126 -0.30 18.33 0.57
C ARG A 126 0.09 16.89 0.32
N PHE A 127 0.10 16.11 1.39
CA PHE A 127 0.30 14.66 1.36
C PHE A 127 -0.96 13.97 1.85
N VAL A 128 -1.55 13.15 0.99
CA VAL A 128 -2.75 12.37 1.30
C VAL A 128 -2.49 10.91 0.99
N ALA A 129 -2.71 10.06 1.97
CA ALA A 129 -2.47 8.63 1.80
C ALA A 129 -3.45 7.77 2.59
N GLU A 130 -3.62 6.53 2.11
CA GLU A 130 -4.25 5.44 2.86
C GLU A 130 -3.46 4.15 2.68
N PHE A 131 -3.16 3.47 3.79
CA PHE A 131 -2.41 2.21 3.79
C PHE A 131 -2.77 1.38 5.03
N GLY A 132 -2.21 0.18 5.16
CA GLY A 132 -2.44 -0.65 6.33
C GLY A 132 -1.92 0.02 7.59
N GLY A 133 -2.77 0.16 8.61
CA GLY A 133 -2.41 0.64 9.94
C GLY A 133 -2.38 -0.50 10.97
N GLU A 134 -2.23 -0.16 12.26
CA GLU A 134 -2.26 -1.11 13.36
C GLU A 134 -3.48 -2.04 13.28
N GLY A 135 -3.25 -3.34 13.42
CA GLY A 135 -4.30 -4.37 13.34
C GLY A 135 -4.71 -4.76 11.92
N ASN A 136 -4.09 -4.19 10.88
CA ASN A 136 -4.41 -4.56 9.50
C ASN A 136 -4.07 -6.02 9.23
N VAL A 137 -5.06 -6.78 8.74
CA VAL A 137 -5.02 -8.22 8.46
C VAL A 137 -4.41 -9.07 9.59
N ALA A 138 -4.68 -8.66 10.84
CA ALA A 138 -4.07 -9.27 12.02
C ALA A 138 -4.44 -10.75 12.16
N THR A 139 -5.67 -11.13 11.84
CA THR A 139 -6.14 -12.53 11.88
C THR A 139 -5.38 -13.38 10.85
N ILE A 140 -5.18 -12.83 9.65
CA ILE A 140 -4.45 -13.53 8.58
C ILE A 140 -2.98 -13.70 8.97
N ILE A 141 -2.34 -12.65 9.49
CA ILE A 141 -0.93 -12.69 9.95
C ILE A 141 -0.77 -13.74 11.05
N ALA A 142 -1.65 -13.75 12.04
CA ALA A 142 -1.58 -14.72 13.14
C ALA A 142 -1.67 -16.17 12.63
N ALA A 143 -2.52 -16.47 11.67
CA ALA A 143 -2.61 -17.79 11.05
C ALA A 143 -1.34 -18.17 10.27
N ILE A 144 -0.78 -17.22 9.50
CA ILE A 144 0.49 -17.40 8.78
C ILE A 144 1.63 -17.71 9.77
N GLU A 145 1.76 -16.91 10.83
CA GLU A 145 2.82 -17.06 11.84
C GLU A 145 2.69 -18.37 12.61
N ALA A 146 1.46 -18.79 12.95
CA ALA A 146 1.21 -20.08 13.59
C ALA A 146 1.63 -21.24 12.68
N ALA A 147 1.29 -21.21 11.40
CA ALA A 147 1.65 -22.23 10.43
C ALA A 147 3.16 -22.26 10.12
N LEU A 148 3.86 -21.14 10.17
CA LEU A 148 5.33 -21.08 10.08
C LEU A 148 5.97 -21.65 11.34
N SER A 149 5.48 -21.24 12.51
CA SER A 149 6.01 -21.68 13.82
C SER A 149 5.89 -23.19 13.99
N SER A 150 4.80 -23.84 13.53
CA SER A 150 4.65 -25.30 13.55
C SER A 150 5.74 -26.02 12.73
N ARG A 151 6.38 -25.31 11.79
CA ARG A 151 7.51 -25.79 10.98
C ARG A 151 8.87 -25.36 11.52
N GLY A 152 8.92 -24.73 12.72
CA GLY A 152 10.14 -24.18 13.29
C GLY A 152 10.70 -22.96 12.54
N LEU A 153 9.88 -22.28 11.75
CA LEU A 153 10.25 -21.11 10.96
C LEU A 153 9.74 -19.82 11.62
N THR A 154 10.54 -18.76 11.48
CA THR A 154 10.16 -17.39 11.85
C THR A 154 10.55 -16.47 10.71
N VAL A 155 9.59 -15.71 10.21
CA VAL A 155 9.79 -14.74 9.10
C VAL A 155 9.40 -13.37 9.62
N ALA A 156 10.26 -12.38 9.43
CA ALA A 156 9.93 -11.00 9.78
C ALA A 156 8.78 -10.49 8.90
N SER A 157 7.87 -9.71 9.50
CA SER A 157 6.78 -9.09 8.74
C SER A 157 7.34 -8.23 7.59
N PRO A 158 6.83 -8.41 6.37
CA PRO A 158 7.22 -7.55 5.24
C PRO A 158 6.54 -6.19 5.30
N TRP A 159 5.60 -5.99 6.22
CA TRP A 159 4.76 -4.81 6.31
C TRP A 159 5.08 -3.96 7.54
N PHE A 160 4.91 -2.67 7.36
CA PHE A 160 4.90 -1.68 8.42
C PHE A 160 3.47 -1.17 8.63
N PHE A 161 2.84 -1.56 9.73
CA PHE A 161 1.47 -1.15 10.11
C PHE A 161 1.52 -0.29 11.38
N PRO A 162 1.75 1.03 11.25
CA PRO A 162 1.91 1.90 12.39
C PRO A 162 0.60 2.22 13.10
N ARG A 163 0.72 2.64 14.36
CA ARG A 163 -0.34 3.36 15.06
C ARG A 163 -0.46 4.79 14.52
N PRO A 164 -1.66 5.40 14.62
CA PRO A 164 -1.85 6.79 14.19
C PRO A 164 -0.86 7.77 14.83
N GLU A 165 -0.65 7.65 16.15
CA GLU A 165 0.24 8.54 16.90
C GLU A 165 1.71 8.39 16.49
N GLU A 166 2.12 7.17 16.20
CA GLU A 166 3.47 6.88 15.71
C GLU A 166 3.73 7.56 14.37
N TYR A 167 2.83 7.35 13.38
CA TYR A 167 3.01 7.91 12.05
C TYR A 167 2.85 9.43 12.04
N ARG A 168 1.94 9.98 12.87
CA ARG A 168 1.79 11.40 13.11
C ARG A 168 3.09 12.02 13.61
N GLY A 169 3.71 11.44 14.63
CA GLY A 169 4.97 11.93 15.19
C GLY A 169 6.11 11.93 14.15
N LEU A 170 6.13 10.94 13.22
CA LEU A 170 7.11 10.91 12.13
C LEU A 170 6.91 12.07 11.13
N LEU A 171 5.65 12.40 10.80
CA LEU A 171 5.31 13.52 9.91
C LEU A 171 5.66 14.87 10.55
N GLU A 172 5.22 15.09 11.79
CA GLU A 172 5.44 16.33 12.53
C GLU A 172 6.94 16.58 12.79
N ALA A 173 7.73 15.53 13.03
CA ALA A 173 9.18 15.63 13.20
C ALA A 173 9.92 16.16 11.95
N ILE A 174 9.35 16.00 10.75
CA ILE A 174 9.87 16.53 9.49
C ILE A 174 9.36 17.95 9.23
N GLY A 175 8.25 18.36 9.88
CA GLY A 175 7.64 19.68 9.76
C GLY A 175 6.25 19.71 9.14
N PHE A 176 5.64 18.57 8.82
CA PHE A 176 4.26 18.53 8.34
C PHE A 176 3.28 19.00 9.41
N GLU A 177 2.25 19.73 8.98
CA GLU A 177 1.02 19.94 9.74
C GLU A 177 0.06 18.79 9.43
N VAL A 178 -0.24 17.95 10.43
CA VAL A 178 -1.15 16.81 10.26
C VAL A 178 -2.59 17.22 10.50
N ASN A 179 -3.31 17.47 9.42
CA ASN A 179 -4.69 17.96 9.43
C ASN A 179 -5.69 16.86 9.85
N SER A 180 -5.48 15.63 9.38
CA SER A 180 -6.26 14.47 9.82
C SER A 180 -5.43 13.19 9.78
N MET A 181 -5.74 12.28 10.71
CA MET A 181 -5.19 10.92 10.74
C MET A 181 -6.17 10.02 11.47
N VAL A 182 -6.70 9.04 10.75
CA VAL A 182 -7.76 8.16 11.26
C VAL A 182 -7.48 6.71 10.94
N LEU A 183 -7.77 5.83 11.90
CA LEU A 183 -7.75 4.39 11.72
C LEU A 183 -9.16 3.93 11.36
N ILE A 184 -9.31 3.18 10.27
CA ILE A 184 -10.59 2.78 9.69
C ILE A 184 -10.63 1.26 9.63
N LEU A 185 -11.52 0.66 10.40
CA LEU A 185 -11.86 -0.76 10.27
C LEU A 185 -12.61 -0.95 8.95
N ARG A 186 -12.08 -1.81 8.10
CA ARG A 186 -12.65 -2.04 6.76
C ARG A 186 -12.62 -3.54 6.39
N PRO A 187 -13.39 -4.39 7.06
CA PRO A 187 -13.57 -5.75 6.58
C PRO A 187 -14.00 -5.72 5.11
N THR A 188 -13.26 -6.39 4.26
CA THR A 188 -13.45 -6.31 2.80
C THR A 188 -13.69 -7.69 2.24
N SER A 189 -14.80 -7.85 1.52
CA SER A 189 -15.08 -9.07 0.79
C SER A 189 -14.05 -9.31 -0.30
N LEU A 190 -13.53 -10.53 -0.38
CA LEU A 190 -12.61 -10.93 -1.42
C LEU A 190 -13.37 -11.33 -2.70
N PRO A 191 -12.82 -11.04 -3.89
CA PRO A 191 -13.43 -11.46 -5.15
C PRO A 191 -13.35 -12.98 -5.38
N GLY A 192 -12.40 -13.64 -4.71
CA GLY A 192 -12.18 -15.08 -4.75
C GLY A 192 -12.05 -15.64 -3.33
N ASP A 193 -11.28 -16.70 -3.20
CA ASP A 193 -10.99 -17.32 -1.91
C ASP A 193 -9.75 -16.73 -1.23
N MET A 194 -9.47 -17.19 0.00
CA MET A 194 -8.32 -16.75 0.77
C MET A 194 -7.00 -17.23 0.17
N SER A 195 -6.97 -18.31 -0.63
CA SER A 195 -5.74 -18.78 -1.26
C SER A 195 -5.21 -17.78 -2.27
N GLY A 196 -6.07 -17.20 -3.12
CA GLY A 196 -5.69 -16.14 -4.05
C GLY A 196 -5.16 -14.89 -3.35
N TRP A 197 -5.72 -14.53 -2.19
CA TRP A 197 -5.18 -13.44 -1.37
C TRP A 197 -3.77 -13.77 -0.86
N LEU A 198 -3.56 -14.97 -0.30
CA LEU A 198 -2.27 -15.42 0.21
C LEU A 198 -1.21 -15.49 -0.89
N GLU A 199 -1.56 -16.02 -2.07
CA GLU A 199 -0.67 -16.08 -3.23
C GLU A 199 -0.26 -14.70 -3.72
N THR A 200 -1.15 -13.70 -3.61
CA THR A 200 -0.89 -12.33 -4.05
C THR A 200 -0.06 -11.55 -3.04
N PHE A 201 -0.38 -11.61 -1.73
CA PHE A 201 0.17 -10.70 -0.73
C PHE A 201 1.12 -11.34 0.26
N ALA A 202 1.08 -12.67 0.46
CA ALA A 202 1.90 -13.35 1.47
C ALA A 202 3.18 -13.99 0.90
N GLN A 203 3.59 -13.66 -0.32
CA GLN A 203 4.80 -14.20 -0.96
C GLN A 203 6.05 -14.09 -0.08
N PRO A 204 6.33 -12.97 0.62
CA PRO A 204 7.50 -12.87 1.48
C PRO A 204 7.56 -13.92 2.60
N TYR A 205 6.42 -14.45 3.02
CA TYR A 205 6.36 -15.54 3.99
C TYR A 205 6.57 -16.91 3.33
N THR A 206 6.03 -17.11 2.13
CA THR A 206 6.11 -18.41 1.44
C THR A 206 7.48 -18.70 0.84
N VAL A 207 8.27 -17.68 0.51
CA VAL A 207 9.66 -17.83 0.00
C VAL A 207 10.57 -18.52 1.02
N ALA A 208 10.26 -18.47 2.32
CA ALA A 208 10.99 -19.19 3.35
C ALA A 208 10.77 -20.73 3.33
N LEU A 209 9.78 -21.17 2.56
CA LEU A 209 9.40 -22.59 2.46
C LEU A 209 10.01 -23.26 1.23
N PRO A 210 10.31 -24.58 1.30
CA PRO A 210 10.57 -25.36 0.09
C PRO A 210 9.35 -25.30 -0.85
N ALA A 211 9.60 -25.19 -2.15
CA ALA A 211 8.54 -25.04 -3.16
C ALA A 211 7.45 -26.12 -3.09
N ASN A 212 7.83 -27.36 -2.77
CA ASN A 212 6.90 -28.48 -2.64
C ASN A 212 6.03 -28.42 -1.35
N GLN A 213 6.29 -27.50 -0.44
CA GLN A 213 5.52 -27.31 0.80
C GLN A 213 4.59 -26.10 0.74
N THR A 214 4.75 -25.20 -0.21
CA THR A 214 3.99 -23.94 -0.33
C THR A 214 2.48 -24.20 -0.44
N GLY A 215 2.06 -25.15 -1.30
CA GLY A 215 0.64 -25.47 -1.47
C GLY A 215 0.00 -26.01 -0.19
N GLY A 216 0.69 -26.93 0.51
CA GLY A 216 0.21 -27.46 1.80
C GLY A 216 0.13 -26.40 2.89
N PHE A 217 1.08 -25.49 2.94
CA PHE A 217 1.09 -24.33 3.84
C PHE A 217 -0.10 -23.40 3.59
N ILE A 218 -0.35 -23.03 2.33
CA ILE A 218 -1.50 -22.17 1.98
C ILE A 218 -2.81 -22.85 2.39
N SER A 219 -2.97 -24.13 2.10
CA SER A 219 -4.19 -24.90 2.48
C SER A 219 -4.39 -24.91 4.00
N GLU A 220 -3.34 -25.11 4.79
CA GLU A 220 -3.39 -25.09 6.25
C GLU A 220 -3.84 -23.72 6.79
N VAL A 221 -3.27 -22.62 6.26
CA VAL A 221 -3.65 -21.27 6.64
C VAL A 221 -5.10 -20.98 6.26
N VAL A 222 -5.54 -21.37 5.07
CA VAL A 222 -6.93 -21.20 4.62
C VAL A 222 -7.90 -21.93 5.56
N GLU A 223 -7.62 -23.18 5.92
CA GLU A 223 -8.49 -23.92 6.83
C GLU A 223 -8.54 -23.33 8.24
N ALA A 224 -7.42 -22.80 8.75
CA ALA A 224 -7.37 -22.10 10.03
C ALA A 224 -8.20 -20.80 10.01
N LEU A 225 -8.24 -20.10 8.89
CA LEU A 225 -8.97 -18.84 8.72
C LEU A 225 -10.47 -19.04 8.42
N ARG A 226 -10.86 -20.19 7.87
CA ARG A 226 -12.23 -20.45 7.43
C ARG A 226 -13.29 -20.16 8.50
N PRO A 227 -13.18 -20.63 9.74
CA PRO A 227 -14.20 -20.39 10.77
C PRO A 227 -14.30 -18.92 11.22
N ILE A 228 -13.32 -18.07 10.84
CA ILE A 228 -13.21 -16.70 11.33
C ILE A 228 -13.53 -15.69 10.20
N LEU A 229 -13.03 -15.94 8.99
CA LEU A 229 -13.06 -14.99 7.89
C LEU A 229 -13.89 -15.45 6.68
N CYS A 230 -14.51 -16.65 6.74
CA CYS A 230 -15.45 -17.12 5.73
C CYS A 230 -16.85 -17.14 6.32
N ASP A 231 -17.81 -16.49 5.69
CA ASP A 231 -19.20 -16.48 6.15
C ASP A 231 -19.96 -17.78 5.78
N THR A 232 -21.20 -17.88 6.21
CA THR A 232 -22.04 -19.05 5.98
C THR A 232 -22.37 -19.32 4.52
N ASP A 233 -22.26 -18.30 3.67
CA ASP A 233 -22.48 -18.38 2.22
C ASP A 233 -21.19 -18.72 1.46
N GLY A 234 -20.08 -18.97 2.18
CA GLY A 234 -18.77 -19.30 1.63
C GLY A 234 -17.98 -18.10 1.13
N LYS A 235 -18.42 -16.88 1.45
CA LYS A 235 -17.75 -15.66 1.02
C LYS A 235 -16.65 -15.27 2.01
N TRP A 236 -15.48 -15.03 1.48
CA TRP A 236 -14.31 -14.66 2.25
C TRP A 236 -14.20 -13.15 2.48
N HIS A 237 -13.71 -12.77 3.65
CA HIS A 237 -13.45 -11.39 4.03
C HIS A 237 -12.03 -11.26 4.57
N ALA A 238 -11.33 -10.20 4.21
CA ALA A 238 -10.08 -9.83 4.86
C ALA A 238 -10.32 -8.74 5.90
N ASP A 239 -9.72 -8.89 7.07
CA ASP A 239 -9.83 -8.01 8.24
C ASP A 239 -8.94 -6.76 8.10
N TYR A 240 -9.14 -5.98 7.03
CA TYR A 240 -8.37 -4.77 6.80
C TYR A 240 -8.64 -3.68 7.85
N THR A 241 -7.54 -3.06 8.30
CA THR A 241 -7.56 -1.82 9.07
C THR A 241 -6.67 -0.81 8.34
N ARG A 242 -7.26 0.32 7.92
CA ARG A 242 -6.57 1.33 7.12
C ARG A 242 -6.25 2.56 7.94
N LEU A 243 -5.02 3.04 7.83
CA LEU A 243 -4.60 4.35 8.31
C LEU A 243 -4.72 5.33 7.15
N ARG A 244 -5.62 6.33 7.29
CA ARG A 244 -5.80 7.41 6.32
C ARG A 244 -5.27 8.70 6.90
N LEU A 245 -4.51 9.44 6.12
CA LEU A 245 -3.92 10.70 6.53
C LEU A 245 -4.13 11.81 5.50
N PHE A 246 -4.17 13.03 6.04
CA PHE A 246 -3.99 14.28 5.30
C PHE A 246 -3.05 15.18 6.08
N ALA A 247 -1.95 15.58 5.44
CA ALA A 247 -0.96 16.48 6.01
C ALA A 247 -0.54 17.54 4.99
N THR A 248 -0.14 18.71 5.45
CA THR A 248 0.30 19.81 4.61
C THR A 248 1.74 20.20 4.93
N LYS A 249 2.52 20.54 3.90
CA LYS A 249 3.78 21.22 4.05
C LYS A 249 3.47 22.71 4.19
N PRO A 250 3.79 23.35 5.33
CA PRO A 250 3.51 24.78 5.53
C PRO A 250 4.07 25.64 4.41
N GLN A 251 3.42 26.78 4.13
CA GLN A 251 4.02 27.84 3.36
C GLN A 251 5.25 28.34 4.13
N THR A 252 6.39 28.52 3.47
CA THR A 252 7.51 29.23 4.08
C THR A 252 7.02 30.64 4.45
N ALA A 253 7.15 31.02 5.72
CA ALA A 253 6.90 32.41 6.11
C ALA A 253 7.76 33.32 5.23
N SER A 254 7.11 34.25 4.54
CA SER A 254 7.75 35.27 3.70
C SER A 254 8.57 36.23 4.55
#